data_0e32eaa582b2f9e45c4d116ad3329a74
#
_entry.id   0e32eaa582b2f9e45c4d116ad3329a74
#
_cell.length_a   1.000
_cell.length_b   1.000
_cell.length_c   1.000
_cell.angle_alpha   90.00
_cell.angle_beta   90.00
_cell.angle_gamma   90.00
#
_symmetry.space_group_name_H-M   'P 1'
#
loop_
_entity.id
_entity.type
_entity.pdbx_description
1 polymer ?
#
loop_
_entity_poly.entity_id
_entity_poly.type
_entity_poly.pdbx_seq_one_letter_code
_entity_poly.pdbx_strand_id
1 'polypeptide(L)'
;MGPCPLFVFQGRFTAQTERLTRIRDAATRVAGSYGLEIFDVQLRRESIGTVLRVVIDRPDRGVPERPEDAVGIEECQRVSQDLSALLDVEEGDLEESALDQNYTLEVSSPGLDRPLRHEADYRRFIGRLAKLVTTAPLNGQSAFSGRIAGVEGGEVVLEEGRKTHRVPLAQIKRGQLAVEF
;
A
#
# COMPACT_ATOMS: atom_id res chain seq x y z
N MET A 1 -18.60 40.91 -13.04
CA MET A 1 -17.92 40.17 -11.97
C MET A 1 -18.29 38.71 -12.12
N GLY A 2 -17.41 37.93 -12.73
CA GLY A 2 -17.62 36.49 -12.94
C GLY A 2 -17.31 35.68 -11.68
N PRO A 3 -17.93 34.49 -11.46
CA PRO A 3 -17.71 33.70 -10.30
C PRO A 3 -16.29 33.10 -10.31
N CYS A 4 -15.65 33.15 -9.14
CA CYS A 4 -14.28 32.74 -8.88
C CYS A 4 -14.08 31.24 -9.18
N PRO A 5 -13.01 30.80 -9.87
CA PRO A 5 -12.81 29.40 -10.29
C PRO A 5 -12.45 28.44 -9.15
N LEU A 6 -12.48 28.89 -7.91
CA LEU A 6 -12.11 28.08 -6.72
C LEU A 6 -13.12 26.98 -6.34
N PHE A 7 -14.37 27.07 -6.81
CA PHE A 7 -15.42 26.13 -6.41
C PHE A 7 -15.40 24.79 -7.18
N VAL A 8 -14.76 24.76 -8.36
CA VAL A 8 -14.70 23.54 -9.19
C VAL A 8 -13.62 22.55 -8.72
N PHE A 9 -12.63 23.03 -7.96
CA PHE A 9 -11.52 22.18 -7.52
C PHE A 9 -11.85 21.29 -6.32
N GLN A 10 -12.74 21.72 -5.43
CA GLN A 10 -13.15 20.95 -4.25
C GLN A 10 -14.06 19.77 -4.61
N GLY A 11 -14.94 19.91 -5.59
CA GLY A 11 -15.86 18.84 -6.01
C GLY A 11 -15.18 17.64 -6.67
N ARG A 12 -14.09 17.85 -7.40
CA ARG A 12 -13.34 16.77 -8.06
C ARG A 12 -12.51 15.94 -7.07
N PHE A 13 -11.98 16.58 -6.02
CA PHE A 13 -11.17 15.88 -5.01
C PHE A 13 -12.02 14.98 -4.13
N THR A 14 -13.23 15.40 -3.76
CA THR A 14 -14.17 14.58 -2.97
C THR A 14 -14.68 13.39 -3.78
N ALA A 15 -15.06 13.58 -5.05
CA ALA A 15 -15.53 12.52 -5.92
C ALA A 15 -14.47 11.43 -6.15
N GLN A 16 -13.20 11.81 -6.35
CA GLN A 16 -12.11 10.84 -6.53
C GLN A 16 -11.82 10.04 -5.24
N THR A 17 -11.92 10.67 -4.08
CA THR A 17 -11.74 10.02 -2.79
C THR A 17 -12.88 9.03 -2.51
N GLU A 18 -14.12 9.41 -2.78
CA GLU A 18 -15.29 8.53 -2.64
C GLU A 18 -15.23 7.32 -3.58
N ARG A 19 -14.77 7.54 -4.82
CA ARG A 19 -14.51 6.47 -5.80
C ARG A 19 -13.49 5.45 -5.29
N LEU A 20 -12.33 5.94 -4.83
CA LEU A 20 -11.29 5.06 -4.32
C LEU A 20 -11.75 4.27 -3.08
N THR A 21 -12.61 4.88 -2.26
CA THR A 21 -13.21 4.20 -1.10
C THR A 21 -14.12 3.05 -1.55
N ARG A 22 -15.02 3.29 -2.50
CA ARG A 22 -15.89 2.23 -3.04
C ARG A 22 -15.12 1.09 -3.67
N ILE A 23 -14.11 1.40 -4.49
CA ILE A 23 -13.23 0.39 -5.09
C ILE A 23 -12.49 -0.41 -4.01
N ARG A 24 -12.01 0.26 -2.97
CA ARG A 24 -11.35 -0.39 -1.83
C ARG A 24 -12.30 -1.32 -1.08
N ASP A 25 -13.55 -0.91 -0.88
CA ASP A 25 -14.57 -1.72 -0.20
C ASP A 25 -14.92 -2.96 -1.05
N ALA A 26 -15.09 -2.81 -2.36
CA ALA A 26 -15.29 -3.92 -3.28
C ALA A 26 -14.10 -4.89 -3.26
N ALA A 27 -12.89 -4.37 -3.37
CA ALA A 27 -11.67 -5.17 -3.30
C ALA A 27 -11.53 -5.90 -1.96
N THR A 28 -11.89 -5.25 -0.84
CA THR A 28 -11.85 -5.85 0.51
C THR A 28 -12.84 -7.02 0.62
N ARG A 29 -14.05 -6.90 0.07
CA ARG A 29 -15.03 -7.99 0.04
C ARG A 29 -14.52 -9.20 -0.75
N VAL A 30 -13.96 -8.94 -1.95
CA VAL A 30 -13.42 -10.00 -2.80
C VAL A 30 -12.21 -10.66 -2.15
N ALA A 31 -11.21 -9.89 -1.71
CA ALA A 31 -10.03 -10.44 -1.06
C ALA A 31 -10.39 -11.24 0.22
N GLY A 32 -11.34 -10.73 1.01
CA GLY A 32 -11.83 -11.38 2.24
C GLY A 32 -12.44 -12.75 1.99
N SER A 33 -13.11 -12.97 0.84
CA SER A 33 -13.67 -14.28 0.46
C SER A 33 -12.58 -15.36 0.26
N TYR A 34 -11.36 -14.93 -0.02
CA TYR A 34 -10.18 -15.79 -0.17
C TYR A 34 -9.28 -15.82 1.08
N GLY A 35 -9.71 -15.19 2.19
CA GLY A 35 -8.92 -15.07 3.41
C GLY A 35 -7.69 -14.17 3.23
N LEU A 36 -7.78 -13.19 2.32
CA LEU A 36 -6.74 -12.21 2.03
C LEU A 36 -7.18 -10.81 2.50
N GLU A 37 -6.23 -9.93 2.73
CA GLU A 37 -6.46 -8.53 3.08
C GLU A 37 -5.96 -7.60 1.96
N ILE A 38 -6.53 -6.40 1.90
CA ILE A 38 -6.05 -5.34 1.01
C ILE A 38 -4.90 -4.60 1.70
N PHE A 39 -3.72 -4.73 1.12
CA PHE A 39 -2.55 -3.98 1.55
C PHE A 39 -2.56 -2.55 1.00
N ASP A 40 -2.87 -2.37 -0.29
CA ASP A 40 -2.93 -1.06 -0.94
C ASP A 40 -3.87 -1.06 -2.16
N VAL A 41 -4.51 0.08 -2.42
CA VAL A 41 -5.29 0.34 -3.63
C VAL A 41 -4.89 1.68 -4.19
N GLN A 42 -4.46 1.72 -5.44
CA GLN A 42 -4.03 2.91 -6.13
C GLN A 42 -4.73 3.01 -7.48
N LEU A 43 -5.32 4.18 -7.75
CA LEU A 43 -5.83 4.54 -9.07
C LEU A 43 -4.91 5.60 -9.66
N ARG A 44 -4.25 5.29 -10.77
CA ARG A 44 -3.28 6.17 -11.41
C ARG A 44 -3.57 6.31 -12.88
N ARG A 45 -3.29 7.48 -13.43
CA ARG A 45 -3.28 7.72 -14.86
C ARG A 45 -1.85 7.57 -15.35
N GLU A 46 -1.63 6.58 -16.18
CA GLU A 46 -0.33 6.25 -16.79
C GLU A 46 -0.37 6.50 -18.31
N SER A 47 0.73 6.33 -19.01
CA SER A 47 0.80 6.53 -20.47
C SER A 47 -0.10 5.57 -21.26
N ILE A 48 -0.40 4.40 -20.69
CA ILE A 48 -1.27 3.36 -21.27
C ILE A 48 -2.76 3.56 -20.93
N GLY A 49 -3.11 4.56 -20.10
CA GLY A 49 -4.47 4.81 -19.65
C GLY A 49 -4.61 4.81 -18.12
N THR A 50 -5.82 4.58 -17.64
CA THR A 50 -6.09 4.46 -16.21
C THR A 50 -5.70 3.06 -15.71
N VAL A 51 -4.88 3.01 -14.66
CA VAL A 51 -4.44 1.76 -14.02
C VAL A 51 -4.96 1.71 -12.60
N LEU A 52 -5.73 0.68 -12.29
CA LEU A 52 -6.15 0.31 -10.94
C LEU A 52 -5.21 -0.77 -10.42
N ARG A 53 -4.36 -0.41 -9.47
CA ARG A 53 -3.44 -1.34 -8.83
C ARG A 53 -3.96 -1.72 -7.45
N VAL A 54 -4.17 -3.02 -7.25
CA VAL A 54 -4.62 -3.62 -6.00
C VAL A 54 -3.53 -4.54 -5.49
N VAL A 55 -3.06 -4.27 -4.28
CA VAL A 55 -2.05 -5.10 -3.62
C VAL A 55 -2.74 -5.88 -2.52
N ILE A 56 -2.69 -7.21 -2.60
CA ILE A 56 -3.33 -8.15 -1.66
C ILE A 56 -2.28 -8.88 -0.84
N ASP A 57 -2.62 -9.19 0.40
CA ASP A 57 -1.71 -9.83 1.35
C ASP A 57 -2.45 -10.83 2.25
N ARG A 58 -1.70 -11.65 2.96
CA ARG A 58 -2.26 -12.54 3.98
C ARG A 58 -2.38 -11.79 5.30
N PRO A 59 -3.56 -11.85 5.97
CA PRO A 59 -3.73 -11.28 7.30
C PRO A 59 -2.82 -12.00 8.30
N ASP A 60 -2.29 -11.24 9.28
CA ASP A 60 -1.52 -11.73 10.43
C ASP A 60 -0.24 -12.54 10.15
N ARG A 61 0.14 -12.70 8.90
CA ARG A 61 1.43 -13.28 8.57
C ARG A 61 2.45 -12.16 8.36
N GLY A 62 3.56 -12.26 9.08
CA GLY A 62 4.75 -11.47 8.83
C GLY A 62 5.25 -11.63 7.38
N VAL A 63 6.44 -11.20 7.09
CA VAL A 63 7.09 -11.53 5.81
C VAL A 63 7.07 -13.04 5.66
N PRO A 64 6.60 -13.57 4.53
CA PRO A 64 6.64 -15.00 4.27
C PRO A 64 8.08 -15.50 4.44
N GLU A 65 8.26 -16.54 5.24
CA GLU A 65 9.58 -17.15 5.40
C GLU A 65 9.98 -17.95 4.17
N ARG A 66 8.96 -18.41 3.43
CA ARG A 66 9.14 -19.18 2.20
C ARG A 66 8.28 -18.61 1.08
N PRO A 67 8.70 -18.75 -0.18
CA PRO A 67 7.91 -18.29 -1.34
C PRO A 67 6.46 -18.82 -1.36
N GLU A 68 6.25 -20.06 -0.89
CA GLU A 68 4.93 -20.70 -0.83
C GLU A 68 4.00 -20.09 0.23
N ASP A 69 4.55 -19.36 1.22
CA ASP A 69 3.76 -18.67 2.23
C ASP A 69 3.28 -17.28 1.77
N ALA A 70 3.84 -16.77 0.67
CA ALA A 70 3.39 -15.53 0.04
C ALA A 70 2.06 -15.74 -0.69
N VAL A 71 1.41 -14.61 -1.04
CA VAL A 71 0.28 -14.65 -1.97
C VAL A 71 0.78 -15.07 -3.34
N GLY A 72 0.25 -16.17 -3.85
CA GLY A 72 0.64 -16.76 -5.13
C GLY A 72 -0.04 -16.09 -6.33
N ILE A 73 0.46 -16.42 -7.52
CA ILE A 73 -0.09 -15.92 -8.81
C ILE A 73 -1.55 -16.37 -8.98
N GLU A 74 -1.89 -17.59 -8.58
CA GLU A 74 -3.26 -18.11 -8.69
C GLU A 74 -4.25 -17.32 -7.82
N GLU A 75 -3.85 -16.90 -6.62
CA GLU A 75 -4.68 -16.08 -5.74
C GLU A 75 -4.87 -14.68 -6.33
N CYS A 76 -3.80 -14.07 -6.85
CA CYS A 76 -3.88 -12.79 -7.56
C CYS A 76 -4.83 -12.88 -8.76
N GLN A 77 -4.77 -13.96 -9.53
CA GLN A 77 -5.63 -14.18 -10.70
C GLN A 77 -7.11 -14.30 -10.31
N ARG A 78 -7.43 -15.12 -9.28
CA ARG A 78 -8.81 -15.27 -8.79
C ARG A 78 -9.38 -13.95 -8.30
N VAL A 79 -8.65 -13.25 -7.45
CA VAL A 79 -9.07 -11.93 -6.97
C VAL A 79 -9.25 -10.95 -8.12
N SER A 80 -8.37 -10.95 -9.12
CA SER A 80 -8.46 -10.09 -10.29
C SER A 80 -9.74 -10.37 -11.11
N GLN A 81 -10.08 -11.65 -11.34
CA GLN A 81 -11.27 -12.04 -12.09
C GLN A 81 -12.55 -11.63 -11.37
N ASP A 82 -12.67 -11.95 -10.08
CA ASP A 82 -13.87 -11.65 -9.31
C ASP A 82 -14.03 -10.15 -9.07
N LEU A 83 -12.91 -9.43 -8.83
CA LEU A 83 -12.95 -7.99 -8.66
C LEU A 83 -13.34 -7.29 -9.96
N SER A 84 -12.83 -7.72 -11.10
CA SER A 84 -13.24 -7.16 -12.40
C SER A 84 -14.73 -7.35 -12.62
N ALA A 85 -15.26 -8.56 -12.42
CA ALA A 85 -16.68 -8.86 -12.58
C ALA A 85 -17.56 -8.03 -11.61
N LEU A 86 -17.12 -7.84 -10.37
CA LEU A 86 -17.85 -7.05 -9.38
C LEU A 86 -17.85 -5.56 -9.74
N LEU A 87 -16.71 -5.02 -10.18
CA LEU A 87 -16.59 -3.62 -10.60
C LEU A 87 -17.43 -3.35 -11.86
N ASP A 88 -17.48 -4.28 -12.81
CA ASP A 88 -18.30 -4.15 -14.01
C ASP A 88 -19.79 -4.05 -13.68
N VAL A 89 -20.26 -4.75 -12.64
CA VAL A 89 -21.65 -4.68 -12.17
C VAL A 89 -21.92 -3.40 -11.37
N GLU A 90 -21.07 -3.10 -10.38
CA GLU A 90 -21.29 -1.96 -9.46
C GLU A 90 -21.07 -0.59 -10.14
N GLU A 91 -20.18 -0.52 -11.14
CA GLU A 91 -19.85 0.71 -11.87
C GLU A 91 -20.68 0.88 -13.15
N GLY A 92 -21.20 -0.23 -13.73
CA GLY A 92 -22.03 -0.18 -14.94
C GLY A 92 -23.37 0.51 -14.75
N ASP A 93 -23.88 0.58 -13.52
CA ASP A 93 -25.15 1.21 -13.16
C ASP A 93 -25.02 2.71 -12.83
N LEU A 94 -23.83 3.27 -12.85
CA LEU A 94 -23.58 4.68 -12.52
C LEU A 94 -23.35 5.52 -13.78
N GLU A 95 -24.19 6.56 -13.98
CA GLU A 95 -24.04 7.53 -15.08
C GLU A 95 -22.69 8.26 -15.07
N GLU A 96 -22.02 8.30 -13.92
CA GLU A 96 -20.62 8.72 -13.76
C GLU A 96 -19.76 7.52 -13.34
N SER A 97 -19.43 6.64 -14.27
CA SER A 97 -18.52 5.52 -14.03
C SER A 97 -17.22 6.00 -13.41
N ALA A 98 -16.83 5.40 -12.29
CA ALA A 98 -15.64 5.74 -11.53
C ALA A 98 -14.36 5.42 -12.31
N LEU A 99 -14.45 4.41 -13.16
CA LEU A 99 -13.38 3.95 -14.03
C LEU A 99 -13.71 4.40 -15.45
N ASP A 100 -12.77 5.06 -16.13
CA ASP A 100 -12.87 5.23 -17.60
C ASP A 100 -13.19 3.86 -18.18
N GLN A 101 -14.06 3.78 -19.19
CA GLN A 101 -14.51 2.52 -19.82
C GLN A 101 -13.36 1.55 -20.19
N ASN A 102 -12.11 2.06 -20.20
CA ASN A 102 -10.92 1.29 -20.44
C ASN A 102 -9.91 1.54 -19.31
N TYR A 103 -9.95 0.72 -18.28
CA TYR A 103 -8.92 0.67 -17.24
C TYR A 103 -8.17 -0.66 -17.27
N THR A 104 -6.94 -0.65 -16.80
CA THR A 104 -6.16 -1.88 -16.58
C THR A 104 -6.19 -2.22 -15.10
N LEU A 105 -6.67 -3.42 -14.76
CA LEU A 105 -6.62 -3.94 -13.39
C LEU A 105 -5.34 -4.74 -13.18
N GLU A 106 -4.52 -4.32 -12.22
CA GLU A 106 -3.33 -5.03 -11.76
C GLU A 106 -3.54 -5.51 -10.34
N VAL A 107 -3.52 -6.83 -10.13
CA VAL A 107 -3.55 -7.44 -8.80
C VAL A 107 -2.21 -8.11 -8.52
N SER A 108 -1.59 -7.76 -7.40
CA SER A 108 -0.26 -8.25 -7.02
C SER A 108 -0.13 -8.44 -5.51
N SER A 109 0.91 -9.16 -5.09
CA SER A 109 1.36 -9.20 -3.71
C SER A 109 2.37 -8.07 -3.42
N PRO A 110 2.59 -7.68 -2.13
CA PRO A 110 3.55 -6.64 -1.78
C PRO A 110 5.02 -7.00 -2.11
N GLY A 111 5.27 -8.29 -2.37
CA GLY A 111 6.62 -8.82 -2.55
C GLY A 111 7.42 -8.91 -1.24
N LEU A 112 8.70 -9.27 -1.36
CA LEU A 112 9.62 -9.40 -0.23
C LEU A 112 10.09 -8.03 0.28
N ASP A 113 10.20 -7.04 -0.61
CA ASP A 113 10.59 -5.66 -0.30
C ASP A 113 9.38 -4.81 0.12
N ARG A 114 8.63 -5.28 1.11
CA ARG A 114 7.39 -4.64 1.56
C ARG A 114 7.62 -3.21 2.04
N PRO A 115 6.88 -2.21 1.51
CA PRO A 115 6.97 -0.86 2.03
C PRO A 115 6.36 -0.76 3.44
N LEU A 116 7.05 -0.02 4.32
CA LEU A 116 6.62 0.31 5.67
C LEU A 116 6.18 1.78 5.68
N ARG A 117 4.88 2.05 5.84
CA ARG A 117 4.32 3.40 5.70
C ARG A 117 3.79 3.96 7.02
N HIS A 118 3.25 3.10 7.86
CA HIS A 118 2.57 3.49 9.09
C HIS A 118 3.26 2.86 10.31
N GLU A 119 3.06 3.44 11.47
CA GLU A 119 3.59 2.92 12.74
C GLU A 119 3.21 1.45 12.96
N ALA A 120 1.97 1.08 12.58
CA ALA A 120 1.47 -0.29 12.68
C ALA A 120 2.31 -1.28 11.87
N ASP A 121 2.84 -0.88 10.70
CA ASP A 121 3.70 -1.73 9.88
C ASP A 121 5.00 -2.06 10.62
N TYR A 122 5.62 -1.04 11.23
CA TYR A 122 6.86 -1.24 12.00
C TYR A 122 6.64 -2.12 13.23
N ARG A 123 5.51 -1.96 13.92
CA ARG A 123 5.14 -2.82 15.06
C ARG A 123 4.89 -4.27 14.64
N ARG A 124 4.23 -4.46 13.49
CA ARG A 124 3.92 -5.79 12.91
C ARG A 124 5.20 -6.56 12.55
N PHE A 125 6.25 -5.86 12.12
CA PHE A 125 7.48 -6.46 11.63
C PHE A 125 8.68 -6.32 12.58
N ILE A 126 8.43 -6.22 13.88
CA ILE A 126 9.48 -6.27 14.90
C ILE A 126 10.29 -7.58 14.73
N GLY A 127 11.61 -7.47 14.81
CA GLY A 127 12.55 -8.57 14.60
C GLY A 127 12.99 -8.75 13.14
N ARG A 128 12.38 -8.06 12.16
CA ARG A 128 12.77 -8.15 10.75
C ARG A 128 13.73 -7.06 10.34
N LEU A 129 14.55 -7.36 9.33
CA LEU A 129 15.48 -6.40 8.75
C LEU A 129 14.71 -5.35 7.94
N ALA A 130 15.04 -4.07 8.16
CA ALA A 130 14.44 -2.97 7.43
C ALA A 130 15.51 -1.99 6.95
N LYS A 131 15.18 -1.29 5.86
CA LYS A 131 15.92 -0.16 5.32
C LYS A 131 15.06 1.08 5.41
N LEU A 132 15.58 2.14 6.04
CA LEU A 132 14.90 3.42 6.17
C LEU A 132 15.72 4.50 5.49
N VAL A 133 15.00 5.41 4.81
CA VAL A 133 15.58 6.63 4.25
C VAL A 133 14.83 7.82 4.87
N THR A 134 15.57 8.77 5.42
CA THR A 134 15.03 9.96 6.06
C THR A 134 14.99 11.16 5.12
N THR A 135 14.11 12.11 5.40
CA THR A 135 13.97 13.37 4.66
C THR A 135 15.15 14.30 4.88
N ALA A 136 15.78 14.24 6.05
CA ALA A 136 16.97 15.01 6.41
C ALA A 136 17.99 14.07 7.10
N PRO A 137 19.29 14.37 7.03
CA PRO A 137 20.30 13.57 7.70
C PRO A 137 20.12 13.61 9.23
N LEU A 138 20.15 12.44 9.86
CA LEU A 138 20.22 12.27 11.30
C LEU A 138 21.68 11.90 11.65
N ASN A 139 22.35 12.73 12.43
CA ASN A 139 23.78 12.56 12.76
C ASN A 139 24.69 12.35 11.52
N GLY A 140 24.35 13.04 10.41
CA GLY A 140 25.11 12.94 9.15
C GLY A 140 24.75 11.75 8.25
N GLN A 141 23.78 10.91 8.64
CA GLN A 141 23.34 9.73 7.89
C GLN A 141 21.86 9.86 7.51
N SER A 142 21.53 9.56 6.24
CA SER A 142 20.17 9.61 5.72
C SER A 142 19.58 8.24 5.40
N ALA A 143 20.38 7.19 5.43
CA ALA A 143 19.96 5.82 5.18
C ALA A 143 20.36 4.95 6.36
N PHE A 144 19.42 4.18 6.88
CA PHE A 144 19.59 3.30 8.02
C PHE A 144 19.18 1.90 7.63
N SER A 145 19.94 0.90 8.05
CA SER A 145 19.61 -0.50 7.86
C SER A 145 19.81 -1.22 9.19
N GLY A 146 18.84 -2.02 9.57
CA GLY A 146 18.91 -2.74 10.82
C GLY A 146 17.64 -3.52 11.09
N ARG A 147 17.71 -4.34 12.14
CA ARG A 147 16.56 -5.12 12.60
C ARG A 147 15.63 -4.22 13.42
N ILE A 148 14.34 -4.24 13.13
CA ILE A 148 13.34 -3.46 13.88
C ILE A 148 13.28 -4.04 15.30
N ALA A 149 13.74 -3.29 16.28
CA ALA A 149 13.65 -3.66 17.70
C ALA A 149 12.30 -3.24 18.31
N GLY A 150 11.72 -2.15 17.81
CA GLY A 150 10.42 -1.68 18.27
C GLY A 150 10.08 -0.29 17.75
N VAL A 151 8.94 0.22 18.24
CA VAL A 151 8.53 1.62 18.04
C VAL A 151 8.23 2.21 19.41
N GLU A 152 8.97 3.24 19.79
CA GLU A 152 8.89 3.90 21.09
C GLU A 152 8.82 5.42 20.90
N GLY A 153 7.85 6.08 21.52
CA GLY A 153 7.75 7.54 21.52
C GLY A 153 7.66 8.19 20.13
N GLY A 154 7.12 7.48 19.11
CA GLY A 154 7.06 7.97 17.73
C GLY A 154 8.37 7.79 16.95
N GLU A 155 9.29 6.99 17.47
CA GLU A 155 10.55 6.65 16.81
C GLU A 155 10.62 5.14 16.52
N VAL A 156 11.13 4.78 15.35
CA VAL A 156 11.50 3.41 15.03
C VAL A 156 12.90 3.14 15.56
N VAL A 157 13.02 2.08 16.34
CA VAL A 157 14.28 1.61 16.89
C VAL A 157 14.83 0.50 15.99
N LEU A 158 15.99 0.74 15.38
CA LEU A 158 16.70 -0.24 14.56
C LEU A 158 17.96 -0.69 15.25
N GLU A 159 18.25 -1.97 15.24
CA GLU A 159 19.50 -2.56 15.69
C GLU A 159 20.36 -2.99 14.50
N GLU A 160 21.54 -2.41 14.38
CA GLU A 160 22.57 -2.76 13.40
C GLU A 160 23.82 -3.29 14.13
N GLY A 161 23.88 -4.58 14.35
CA GLY A 161 24.93 -5.21 15.15
C GLY A 161 24.93 -4.71 16.60
N ARG A 162 25.94 -3.89 16.98
CA ARG A 162 26.03 -3.29 18.32
C ARG A 162 25.49 -1.86 18.39
N LYS A 163 25.05 -1.31 17.26
CA LYS A 163 24.53 0.06 17.19
C LYS A 163 23.02 0.04 17.19
N THR A 164 22.45 1.00 17.90
CA THR A 164 21.00 1.25 17.91
C THR A 164 20.75 2.60 17.27
N HIS A 165 19.88 2.64 16.28
CA HIS A 165 19.43 3.85 15.61
C HIS A 165 17.99 4.14 16.03
N ARG A 166 17.72 5.37 16.45
CA ARG A 166 16.37 5.88 16.71
C ARG A 166 15.99 6.83 15.60
N VAL A 167 15.00 6.48 14.81
CA VAL A 167 14.58 7.23 13.63
C VAL A 167 13.14 7.71 13.83
N PRO A 168 12.92 9.05 13.95
CA PRO A 168 11.57 9.58 14.09
C PRO A 168 10.70 9.22 12.88
N LEU A 169 9.51 8.67 13.13
CA LEU A 169 8.54 8.30 12.08
C LEU A 169 8.24 9.47 11.14
N ALA A 170 8.09 10.67 11.68
CA ALA A 170 7.81 11.88 10.90
C ALA A 170 8.95 12.26 9.91
N GLN A 171 10.16 11.75 10.13
CA GLN A 171 11.31 12.00 9.27
C GLN A 171 11.58 10.87 8.27
N ILE A 172 10.85 9.77 8.36
CA ILE A 172 11.01 8.65 7.43
C ILE A 172 10.35 9.03 6.09
N LYS A 173 11.17 9.21 5.07
CA LYS A 173 10.73 9.41 3.68
C LYS A 173 10.30 8.11 3.03
N ARG A 174 11.04 7.02 3.31
CA ARG A 174 10.81 5.69 2.77
C ARG A 174 11.29 4.64 3.75
N GLY A 175 10.41 3.70 4.07
CA GLY A 175 10.73 2.48 4.81
C GLY A 175 10.38 1.26 3.98
N GLN A 176 11.21 0.22 4.03
CA GLN A 176 10.92 -1.06 3.40
C GLN A 176 11.59 -2.19 4.18
N LEU A 177 10.97 -3.35 4.19
CA LEU A 177 11.62 -4.56 4.67
C LEU A 177 12.76 -4.95 3.74
N ALA A 178 13.77 -5.60 4.27
CA ALA A 178 14.87 -6.15 3.51
C ALA A 178 14.91 -7.67 3.68
N VAL A 179 15.29 -8.36 2.61
CA VAL A 179 15.46 -9.82 2.62
C VAL A 179 16.78 -10.15 3.28
N GLU A 180 16.77 -11.12 4.18
CA GLU A 180 17.98 -11.78 4.69
C GLU A 180 18.29 -12.97 3.77
N PHE A 181 19.49 -12.99 3.21
CA PHE A 181 20.02 -14.12 2.46
C PHE A 181 20.94 -14.93 3.34
#